data_1db699fd6dcb5aba2f2248886d1b73d0
#
_entry.id   1db699fd6dcb5aba2f2248886d1b73d0
#
_cell.length_a   1.000
_cell.length_b   1.000
_cell.length_c   1.000
_cell.angle_alpha   90.00
_cell.angle_beta   90.00
_cell.angle_gamma   90.00
#
_symmetry.space_group_name_H-M   'P 1'
#
loop_
_entity.id
_entity.type
_entity.pdbx_description
1 polymer ?
#
loop_
_entity_poly.entity_id
_entity_poly.type
_entity_poly.pdbx_seq_one_letter_code
_entity_poly.pdbx_strand_id
1 'polypeptide(L)'
;ACSYALDCVETELVHVTSRHAKRVAYMSVCVAEQLGICGKDLQDLAVYALLHDNALTQYIQEELHSNLTDMKEMPRIGVHCSIGEENIQGFPFHTDVKNVILYHHENADGSGPFGKKSEEVPLFSRIIHLCDLLDQACCRKAFTTETWEWAKDVLQRIRGTMVDEECA
;
A
#
# COMPACT_ATOMS: atom_id res chain seq x y z
N ALA A 1 -4.61 18.38 -0.41
CA ALA A 1 -6.08 18.29 -0.21
C ALA A 1 -6.55 16.84 -0.36
N CYS A 2 -6.26 16.16 -1.49
CA CYS A 2 -6.71 14.76 -1.73
C CYS A 2 -6.29 13.80 -0.63
N SER A 3 -5.00 13.75 -0.28
CA SER A 3 -4.48 12.85 0.76
C SER A 3 -5.13 13.06 2.15
N TYR A 4 -5.61 14.28 2.46
CA TYR A 4 -6.35 14.50 3.71
C TYR A 4 -7.76 13.91 3.66
N ALA A 5 -8.43 14.02 2.52
CA ALA A 5 -9.76 13.45 2.34
C ALA A 5 -9.69 11.90 2.38
N LEU A 6 -8.67 11.31 1.76
CA LEU A 6 -8.42 9.86 1.84
C LEU A 6 -8.15 9.43 3.29
N ASP A 7 -7.27 10.11 4.02
CA ASP A 7 -7.02 9.81 5.44
C ASP A 7 -8.31 9.78 6.29
N CYS A 8 -9.26 10.70 6.04
CA CYS A 8 -10.53 10.72 6.76
C CYS A 8 -11.38 9.47 6.42
N VAL A 9 -11.44 9.11 5.15
CA VAL A 9 -12.20 7.95 4.67
C VAL A 9 -11.61 6.65 5.23
N GLU A 10 -10.31 6.46 5.12
CA GLU A 10 -9.61 5.29 5.65
C GLU A 10 -9.82 5.14 7.16
N THR A 11 -9.78 6.23 7.91
CA THR A 11 -10.00 6.22 9.37
C THR A 11 -11.42 5.77 9.71
N GLU A 12 -12.43 6.27 9.01
CA GLU A 12 -13.83 6.00 9.30
C GLU A 12 -14.30 4.62 8.79
N LEU A 13 -13.82 4.19 7.64
CA LEU A 13 -14.34 3.01 6.96
C LEU A 13 -13.52 1.73 7.20
N VAL A 14 -12.20 1.84 7.22
CA VAL A 14 -11.29 0.69 7.44
C VAL A 14 -10.62 0.68 8.80
N HIS A 15 -10.95 1.67 9.63
CA HIS A 15 -10.46 1.76 11.02
C HIS A 15 -8.93 1.80 11.15
N VAL A 16 -8.22 2.23 10.13
CA VAL A 16 -6.79 2.57 10.24
C VAL A 16 -6.62 3.87 11.01
N THR A 17 -5.46 4.08 11.60
CA THR A 17 -5.21 5.33 12.33
C THR A 17 -5.04 6.50 11.36
N SER A 18 -5.45 7.70 11.78
CA SER A 18 -5.34 8.90 10.96
C SER A 18 -3.94 9.09 10.39
N ARG A 19 -3.84 9.60 9.16
CA ARG A 19 -2.60 9.84 8.41
C ARG A 19 -1.87 8.58 7.93
N HIS A 20 -2.59 7.48 7.74
CA HIS A 20 -2.06 6.22 7.22
C HIS A 20 -1.26 6.44 5.91
N ALA A 21 -1.90 6.95 4.86
CA ALA A 21 -1.23 7.18 3.58
C ALA A 21 0.04 8.05 3.69
N LYS A 22 0.07 9.02 4.62
CA LYS A 22 1.26 9.85 4.85
C LYS A 22 2.40 9.10 5.53
N ARG A 23 2.09 8.18 6.46
CA ARG A 23 3.12 7.35 7.10
C ARG A 23 3.68 6.35 6.10
N VAL A 24 2.80 5.70 5.32
CA VAL A 24 3.20 4.79 4.24
C VAL A 24 4.12 5.53 3.25
N ALA A 25 3.73 6.72 2.79
CA ALA A 25 4.55 7.52 1.87
C ALA A 25 5.90 7.92 2.48
N TYR A 26 5.94 8.33 3.75
CA TYR A 26 7.18 8.67 4.43
C TYR A 26 8.12 7.45 4.54
N MET A 27 7.61 6.31 4.97
CA MET A 27 8.40 5.08 5.06
C MET A 27 8.88 4.62 3.68
N SER A 28 8.01 4.70 2.65
CA SER A 28 8.38 4.35 1.27
C SER A 28 9.53 5.20 0.74
N VAL A 29 9.53 6.50 1.02
CA VAL A 29 10.65 7.40 0.68
C VAL A 29 11.92 6.96 1.41
N CYS A 30 11.86 6.67 2.71
CA CYS A 30 13.04 6.24 3.47
C CYS A 30 13.62 4.91 2.93
N VAL A 31 12.78 3.93 2.61
CA VAL A 31 13.22 2.66 2.02
C VAL A 31 13.82 2.89 0.64
N ALA A 32 13.17 3.68 -0.21
CA ALA A 32 13.63 3.98 -1.55
C ALA A 32 15.00 4.68 -1.58
N GLU A 33 15.24 5.61 -0.66
CA GLU A 33 16.55 6.27 -0.51
C GLU A 33 17.65 5.27 -0.15
N GLN A 34 17.37 4.27 0.70
CA GLN A 34 18.33 3.21 1.00
C GLN A 34 18.60 2.30 -0.20
N LEU A 35 17.63 2.13 -1.09
CA LEU A 35 17.78 1.43 -2.37
C LEU A 35 18.42 2.28 -3.48
N GLY A 36 18.79 3.53 -3.19
CA GLY A 36 19.42 4.45 -4.14
C GLY A 36 18.46 5.13 -5.10
N ILE A 37 17.14 5.04 -4.89
CA ILE A 37 16.14 5.77 -5.67
C ILE A 37 16.18 7.24 -5.28
N CYS A 38 16.22 8.14 -6.26
CA CYS A 38 16.33 9.57 -6.02
C CYS A 38 15.64 10.39 -7.11
N GLY A 39 15.61 11.72 -6.92
CA GLY A 39 15.11 12.65 -7.92
C GLY A 39 13.63 12.48 -8.26
N LYS A 40 13.30 12.34 -9.53
CA LYS A 40 11.94 12.25 -10.03
C LYS A 40 11.27 10.94 -9.66
N ASP A 41 11.99 9.83 -9.67
CA ASP A 41 11.49 8.52 -9.30
C ASP A 41 11.05 8.52 -7.83
N LEU A 42 11.80 9.15 -6.94
CA LEU A 42 11.46 9.29 -5.53
C LEU A 42 10.21 10.16 -5.33
N GLN A 43 10.07 11.23 -6.14
CA GLN A 43 8.88 12.09 -6.11
C GLN A 43 7.64 11.31 -6.54
N ASP A 44 7.73 10.56 -7.62
CA ASP A 44 6.62 9.75 -8.12
C ASP A 44 6.25 8.65 -7.13
N LEU A 45 7.21 7.94 -6.55
CA LEU A 45 6.95 6.95 -5.51
C LEU A 45 6.20 7.57 -4.33
N ALA A 46 6.60 8.75 -3.86
CA ALA A 46 5.89 9.45 -2.78
C ALA A 46 4.43 9.74 -3.14
N VAL A 47 4.16 10.13 -4.39
CA VAL A 47 2.79 10.39 -4.88
C VAL A 47 1.99 9.07 -4.98
N TYR A 48 2.59 8.01 -5.54
CA TYR A 48 1.95 6.69 -5.59
C TYR A 48 1.59 6.20 -4.18
N ALA A 49 2.52 6.29 -3.23
CA ALA A 49 2.27 5.88 -1.85
C ALA A 49 1.20 6.72 -1.14
N LEU A 50 1.09 8.03 -1.44
CA LEU A 50 0.01 8.87 -0.93
C LEU A 50 -1.36 8.53 -1.52
N LEU A 51 -1.40 7.88 -2.67
CA LEU A 51 -2.61 7.59 -3.44
C LEU A 51 -2.89 6.09 -3.54
N HIS A 52 -2.16 5.22 -2.84
CA HIS A 52 -2.27 3.78 -3.01
C HIS A 52 -3.71 3.26 -2.79
N ASP A 53 -4.43 3.82 -1.85
CA ASP A 53 -5.82 3.51 -1.51
C ASP A 53 -6.84 4.52 -2.08
N ASN A 54 -6.52 5.19 -3.19
CA ASN A 54 -7.35 6.26 -3.75
C ASN A 54 -8.76 5.81 -4.18
N ALA A 55 -8.97 4.52 -4.42
CA ALA A 55 -10.25 3.95 -4.82
C ALA A 55 -11.05 3.33 -3.67
N LEU A 56 -10.53 3.35 -2.45
CA LEU A 56 -11.15 2.65 -1.33
C LEU A 56 -12.58 3.14 -1.05
N THR A 57 -12.84 4.45 -1.16
CA THR A 57 -14.18 5.02 -0.99
C THR A 57 -15.16 4.52 -2.05
N GLN A 58 -14.72 4.51 -3.31
CA GLN A 58 -15.54 4.04 -4.43
C GLN A 58 -15.84 2.55 -4.28
N TYR A 59 -14.84 1.77 -3.96
CA TYR A 59 -14.97 0.35 -3.70
C TYR A 59 -16.00 0.04 -2.59
N ILE A 60 -15.92 0.72 -1.46
CA ILE A 60 -16.86 0.54 -0.34
C ILE A 60 -18.28 0.96 -0.73
N GLN A 61 -18.44 2.04 -1.51
CA GLN A 61 -19.77 2.45 -2.00
C GLN A 61 -20.38 1.40 -2.92
N GLU A 62 -19.62 0.80 -3.81
CA GLU A 62 -20.08 -0.26 -4.70
C GLU A 62 -20.49 -1.52 -3.92
N GLU A 63 -19.68 -1.93 -2.94
CA GLU A 63 -19.99 -3.05 -2.05
C GLU A 63 -21.26 -2.79 -1.20
N LEU A 64 -21.44 -1.59 -0.65
CA LEU A 64 -22.63 -1.22 0.10
C LEU A 64 -23.92 -1.24 -0.73
N HIS A 65 -23.82 -1.01 -2.05
CA HIS A 65 -24.96 -1.09 -2.96
C HIS A 65 -25.27 -2.51 -3.43
N SER A 66 -24.32 -3.43 -3.35
CA SER A 66 -24.44 -4.82 -3.81
C SER A 66 -25.02 -5.81 -2.80
N ASN A 67 -25.86 -5.37 -1.85
CA ASN A 67 -26.52 -6.16 -0.80
C ASN A 67 -25.60 -6.69 0.32
N LEU A 68 -25.68 -6.05 1.46
CA LEU A 68 -25.08 -6.36 2.76
C LEU A 68 -25.35 -7.77 3.35
N THR A 69 -25.91 -8.69 2.60
CA THR A 69 -26.30 -10.03 3.11
C THR A 69 -25.18 -11.07 3.06
N ASP A 70 -24.10 -10.83 2.35
CA ASP A 70 -22.98 -11.77 2.21
C ASP A 70 -21.62 -11.20 2.67
N MET A 71 -21.58 -10.61 3.84
CA MET A 71 -20.32 -10.16 4.49
C MET A 71 -19.37 -11.31 4.90
N LYS A 72 -19.48 -12.47 4.27
CA LYS A 72 -18.61 -13.63 4.55
C LYS A 72 -17.43 -13.77 3.59
N GLU A 73 -17.41 -13.06 2.49
CA GLU A 73 -16.23 -13.02 1.62
C GLU A 73 -15.40 -11.80 1.97
N MET A 74 -14.10 -12.03 2.25
CA MET A 74 -13.12 -10.95 2.37
C MET A 74 -13.29 -10.00 1.18
N PRO A 75 -13.31 -8.67 1.40
CA PRO A 75 -13.36 -7.71 0.31
C PRO A 75 -12.35 -8.14 -0.76
N ARG A 76 -12.76 -8.14 -2.02
CA ARG A 76 -11.85 -8.48 -3.14
C ARG A 76 -10.80 -7.36 -3.24
N ILE A 77 -9.74 -7.47 -2.46
CA ILE A 77 -8.65 -6.47 -2.37
C ILE A 77 -8.20 -6.02 -3.76
N GLY A 78 -8.15 -6.91 -4.74
CA GLY A 78 -7.79 -6.58 -6.11
C GLY A 78 -8.72 -5.58 -6.82
N VAL A 79 -9.97 -5.41 -6.36
CA VAL A 79 -10.93 -4.49 -7.02
C VAL A 79 -10.52 -3.04 -6.80
N HIS A 80 -10.23 -2.62 -5.57
CA HIS A 80 -9.79 -1.25 -5.32
C HIS A 80 -8.44 -0.94 -5.97
N CYS A 81 -7.55 -1.94 -6.08
CA CYS A 81 -6.28 -1.79 -6.81
C CYS A 81 -6.52 -1.48 -8.29
N SER A 82 -7.45 -2.21 -8.94
CA SER A 82 -7.77 -1.98 -10.35
C SER A 82 -8.39 -0.62 -10.60
N ILE A 83 -9.39 -0.23 -9.80
CA ILE A 83 -10.02 1.08 -9.87
C ILE A 83 -8.99 2.19 -9.56
N GLY A 84 -8.15 1.97 -8.55
CA GLY A 84 -7.13 2.92 -8.15
C GLY A 84 -6.09 3.19 -9.23
N GLU A 85 -5.66 2.15 -9.95
CA GLU A 85 -4.76 2.30 -11.10
C GLU A 85 -5.42 3.09 -12.24
N GLU A 86 -6.71 2.85 -12.52
CA GLU A 86 -7.47 3.62 -13.52
C GLU A 86 -7.59 5.10 -13.12
N ASN A 87 -7.86 5.38 -11.86
CA ASN A 87 -8.04 6.75 -11.35
C ASN A 87 -6.78 7.62 -11.51
N ILE A 88 -5.59 7.02 -11.52
CA ILE A 88 -4.33 7.76 -11.61
C ILE A 88 -3.78 7.91 -13.03
N GLN A 89 -4.41 7.32 -14.05
CA GLN A 89 -3.92 7.34 -15.45
C GLN A 89 -3.68 8.76 -16.00
N GLY A 90 -4.40 9.76 -15.51
CA GLY A 90 -4.25 11.16 -15.92
C GLY A 90 -3.25 11.97 -15.09
N PHE A 91 -2.60 11.38 -14.10
CA PHE A 91 -1.64 12.11 -13.25
C PHE A 91 -0.32 12.34 -13.98
N PRO A 92 0.28 13.52 -13.80
CA PRO A 92 1.52 13.90 -14.49
C PRO A 92 2.75 13.30 -13.80
N PHE A 93 2.86 11.98 -13.76
CA PHE A 93 4.07 11.31 -13.28
C PHE A 93 5.26 11.59 -14.22
N HIS A 94 6.46 11.61 -13.67
CA HIS A 94 7.69 11.77 -14.40
C HIS A 94 8.20 10.46 -14.99
N THR A 95 7.84 9.34 -14.35
CA THR A 95 8.26 8.00 -14.73
C THR A 95 7.16 7.31 -15.55
N ASP A 96 7.56 6.36 -16.39
CA ASP A 96 6.62 5.50 -17.14
C ASP A 96 6.29 4.19 -16.39
N VAL A 97 6.53 4.14 -15.07
CA VAL A 97 6.21 2.96 -14.26
C VAL A 97 4.70 2.79 -14.19
N LYS A 98 4.21 1.62 -14.59
CA LYS A 98 2.79 1.29 -14.64
C LYS A 98 2.45 0.21 -13.64
N ASN A 99 1.14 0.10 -13.33
CA ASN A 99 0.60 -0.92 -12.46
C ASN A 99 1.13 -0.83 -11.01
N VAL A 100 1.55 0.36 -10.59
CA VAL A 100 2.05 0.56 -9.22
C VAL A 100 0.92 0.37 -8.23
N ILE A 101 -0.22 1.02 -8.45
CA ILE A 101 -1.40 0.87 -7.60
C ILE A 101 -2.06 -0.49 -7.82
N LEU A 102 -2.06 -1.02 -9.06
CA LEU A 102 -2.64 -2.31 -9.36
C LEU A 102 -2.02 -3.43 -8.51
N TYR A 103 -0.70 -3.41 -8.31
CA TYR A 103 0.02 -4.50 -7.66
C TYR A 103 0.51 -4.20 -6.24
N HIS A 104 0.03 -3.13 -5.61
CA HIS A 104 0.51 -2.76 -4.27
C HIS A 104 0.10 -3.72 -3.13
N HIS A 105 -0.76 -4.68 -3.41
CA HIS A 105 -1.09 -5.77 -2.47
C HIS A 105 -0.59 -7.15 -2.94
N GLU A 106 0.29 -7.20 -3.95
CA GLU A 106 0.89 -8.46 -4.32
C GLU A 106 1.93 -8.93 -3.31
N ASN A 107 1.84 -10.19 -2.93
CA ASN A 107 2.84 -10.84 -2.10
C ASN A 107 4.03 -11.31 -2.95
N ALA A 108 5.22 -11.31 -2.37
CA ALA A 108 6.46 -11.68 -3.06
C ALA A 108 6.42 -13.09 -3.66
N ASP A 109 5.71 -14.01 -3.02
CA ASP A 109 5.56 -15.41 -3.46
C ASP A 109 4.46 -15.65 -4.50
N GLY A 110 3.69 -14.60 -4.86
CA GLY A 110 2.57 -14.67 -5.80
C GLY A 110 1.25 -15.12 -5.17
N SER A 111 1.13 -15.11 -3.85
CA SER A 111 -0.13 -15.41 -3.14
C SER A 111 -1.07 -14.20 -3.02
N GLY A 112 -0.72 -13.08 -3.67
CA GLY A 112 -1.52 -11.86 -3.70
C GLY A 112 -2.72 -11.92 -4.65
N PRO A 113 -3.47 -10.80 -4.78
CA PRO A 113 -4.77 -10.75 -5.49
C PRO A 113 -4.68 -11.12 -6.97
N PHE A 114 -3.57 -10.84 -7.64
CA PHE A 114 -3.38 -11.07 -9.07
C PHE A 114 -2.40 -12.21 -9.37
N GLY A 115 -1.82 -12.83 -8.35
CA GLY A 115 -0.90 -13.96 -8.48
C GLY A 115 0.46 -13.61 -9.08
N LYS A 116 0.89 -12.33 -8.95
CA LYS A 116 2.18 -11.86 -9.47
C LYS A 116 3.28 -12.04 -8.43
N LYS A 117 4.42 -12.57 -8.86
CA LYS A 117 5.62 -12.68 -8.02
C LYS A 117 6.46 -11.41 -8.10
N SER A 118 7.39 -11.26 -7.14
CA SER A 118 8.26 -10.08 -7.04
C SER A 118 8.87 -9.61 -8.36
N GLU A 119 9.35 -10.54 -9.21
CA GLU A 119 9.96 -10.21 -10.49
C GLU A 119 9.00 -9.63 -11.53
N GLU A 120 7.68 -9.81 -11.34
CA GLU A 120 6.62 -9.28 -12.20
C GLU A 120 6.01 -7.98 -11.65
N VAL A 121 6.29 -7.66 -10.38
CA VAL A 121 5.71 -6.52 -9.64
C VAL A 121 6.67 -5.33 -9.66
N PRO A 122 6.22 -4.12 -10.03
CA PRO A 122 7.05 -2.93 -9.99
C PRO A 122 7.69 -2.72 -8.61
N LEU A 123 8.95 -2.26 -8.58
CA LEU A 123 9.66 -1.99 -7.32
C LEU A 123 8.88 -1.02 -6.42
N PHE A 124 8.23 -0.01 -6.99
CA PHE A 124 7.41 0.94 -6.24
C PHE A 124 6.26 0.25 -5.51
N SER A 125 5.58 -0.70 -6.16
CA SER A 125 4.50 -1.49 -5.54
C SER A 125 5.03 -2.32 -4.37
N ARG A 126 6.19 -2.97 -4.54
CA ARG A 126 6.84 -3.78 -3.49
C ARG A 126 7.23 -2.96 -2.27
N ILE A 127 7.76 -1.75 -2.49
CA ILE A 127 8.10 -0.80 -1.41
C ILE A 127 6.83 -0.34 -0.69
N ILE A 128 5.77 0.03 -1.43
CA ILE A 128 4.50 0.46 -0.85
C ILE A 128 3.88 -0.66 -0.03
N HIS A 129 3.85 -1.89 -0.56
CA HIS A 129 3.33 -3.07 0.14
C HIS A 129 4.02 -3.31 1.48
N LEU A 130 5.36 -3.30 1.50
CA LEU A 130 6.14 -3.40 2.74
C LEU A 130 5.72 -2.34 3.76
N CYS A 131 5.66 -1.08 3.32
CA CYS A 131 5.38 0.05 4.21
C CYS A 131 3.93 0.05 4.72
N ASP A 132 2.98 -0.37 3.88
CA ASP A 132 1.59 -0.54 4.25
C ASP A 132 1.42 -1.63 5.32
N LEU A 133 2.00 -2.81 5.12
CA LEU A 133 1.98 -3.89 6.11
C LEU A 133 2.61 -3.46 7.44
N LEU A 134 3.74 -2.75 7.40
CA LEU A 134 4.39 -2.23 8.60
C LEU A 134 3.52 -1.19 9.32
N ASP A 135 2.89 -0.28 8.59
CA ASP A 135 2.02 0.71 9.20
C ASP A 135 0.80 0.05 9.84
N GLN A 136 0.13 -0.86 9.15
CA GLN A 136 -1.01 -1.60 9.71
C GLN A 136 -0.62 -2.38 10.97
N ALA A 137 0.55 -2.98 10.98
CA ALA A 137 1.06 -3.74 12.11
C ALA A 137 1.43 -2.83 13.30
N CYS A 138 2.03 -1.66 13.06
CA CYS A 138 2.63 -0.79 14.07
C CYS A 138 1.77 0.40 14.50
N CYS A 139 0.83 0.86 13.66
CA CYS A 139 0.14 2.14 13.80
C CYS A 139 -0.62 2.35 15.12
N ARG A 140 -1.00 1.27 15.80
CA ARG A 140 -1.72 1.32 17.08
C ARG A 140 -0.83 1.23 18.31
N LYS A 141 0.50 1.18 18.11
CA LYS A 141 1.47 1.02 19.17
C LYS A 141 2.28 2.29 19.36
N ALA A 142 2.62 2.63 20.60
CA ALA A 142 3.59 3.69 20.86
C ALA A 142 4.96 3.28 20.31
N PHE A 143 5.73 4.23 19.78
CA PHE A 143 7.09 4.01 19.30
C PHE A 143 8.01 3.78 20.53
N THR A 144 8.21 2.53 20.87
CA THR A 144 9.09 2.07 21.96
C THR A 144 10.12 1.10 21.38
N THR A 145 11.17 0.81 22.15
CA THR A 145 12.15 -0.24 21.79
C THR A 145 11.46 -1.59 21.56
N GLU A 146 10.47 -1.93 22.38
CA GLU A 146 9.70 -3.17 22.26
C GLU A 146 8.90 -3.23 20.95
N THR A 147 8.29 -2.11 20.53
CA THR A 147 7.58 -2.03 19.25
C THR A 147 8.53 -2.18 18.08
N TRP A 148 9.73 -1.64 18.19
CA TRP A 148 10.76 -1.79 17.18
C TRP A 148 11.27 -3.24 17.05
N GLU A 149 11.55 -3.91 18.15
CA GLU A 149 11.96 -5.32 18.13
C GLU A 149 10.84 -6.21 17.57
N TRP A 150 9.60 -5.92 17.95
CA TRP A 150 8.44 -6.61 17.38
C TRP A 150 8.30 -6.39 15.86
N ALA A 151 8.49 -5.17 15.36
CA ALA A 151 8.44 -4.88 13.93
C ALA A 151 9.52 -5.65 13.15
N LYS A 152 10.75 -5.75 13.70
CA LYS A 152 11.82 -6.56 13.12
C LYS A 152 11.47 -8.05 13.07
N ASP A 153 10.88 -8.60 14.13
CA ASP A 153 10.43 -9.98 14.17
C ASP A 153 9.34 -10.26 13.13
N VAL A 154 8.37 -9.33 12.96
CA VAL A 154 7.36 -9.42 11.90
C VAL A 154 8.02 -9.45 10.52
N LEU A 155 8.92 -8.50 10.23
CA LEU A 155 9.63 -8.45 8.94
C LEU A 155 10.39 -9.75 8.64
N GLN A 156 11.08 -10.31 9.61
CA GLN A 156 11.81 -11.57 9.44
C GLN A 156 10.88 -12.73 9.07
N ARG A 157 9.65 -12.74 9.58
CA ARG A 157 8.66 -13.80 9.31
C ARG A 157 8.02 -13.69 7.93
N ILE A 158 7.81 -12.47 7.42
CA ILE A 158 7.12 -12.22 6.16
C ILE A 158 8.08 -12.04 4.97
N ARG A 159 9.38 -11.91 5.24
CA ARG A 159 10.41 -11.76 4.23
C ARG A 159 10.47 -12.98 3.30
N GLY A 160 10.54 -12.74 2.00
CA GLY A 160 10.56 -13.77 0.96
C GLY A 160 9.21 -14.46 0.70
N THR A 161 8.16 -14.11 1.46
CA THR A 161 6.79 -14.60 1.25
C THR A 161 5.83 -13.46 0.94
N MET A 162 5.53 -12.61 1.91
CA MET A 162 4.67 -11.44 1.69
C MET A 162 5.48 -10.26 1.14
N VAL A 163 6.67 -10.00 1.69
CA VAL A 163 7.51 -8.89 1.25
C VAL A 163 8.76 -9.40 0.54
N ASP A 164 9.20 -8.62 -0.41
CA ASP A 164 10.38 -8.87 -1.22
C ASP A 164 11.67 -8.76 -0.41
N GLU A 165 12.63 -9.65 -0.68
CA GLU A 165 13.91 -9.68 0.05
C GLU A 165 14.77 -8.44 -0.19
N GLU A 166 14.61 -7.79 -1.36
CA GLU A 166 15.34 -6.57 -1.70
C GLU A 166 14.84 -5.37 -0.90
N CYS A 167 13.52 -5.33 -0.59
CA CYS A 167 12.88 -4.23 0.13
C CYS A 167 12.97 -4.39 1.66
N ALA A 168 13.07 -5.61 2.18
CA ALA A 168 13.07 -5.96 3.60
C ALA A 168 14.49 -6.01 4.15
#